data_ce1bc098b09d0001d66e639782737d6e
#
_entry.id   ce1bc098b09d0001d66e639782737d6e
#
_cell.length_a   1.000
_cell.length_b   1.000
_cell.length_c   1.000
_cell.angle_alpha   90.00
_cell.angle_beta   90.00
_cell.angle_gamma   90.00
#
_symmetry.space_group_name_H-M   'P 1'
#
loop_
_entity.id
_entity.type
_entity.pdbx_description
1 polymer ?
#
loop_
_entity_poly.entity_id
_entity_poly.type
_entity_poly.pdbx_seq_one_letter_code
_entity_poly.pdbx_strand_id
1 'polypeptide(L)'
;MTEHKNPAPTVDVILQKDSNILLVKRKKDPFKDHLALPGGFVNEGEKVEDAVKREAAEETSLEVEPIDILGVYSDPGRDPRGHILSIVFVGTILSGEPRAGDDSQDVEWVNLDELKKKKLAFDHDQILTDYREWRNSGRSFWSSKRRSFY
;
A
#
# COMPACT_ATOMS: atom_id res chain seq x y z
N MET A 1 27.70 -18.45 16.34
CA MET A 1 26.91 -18.30 15.13
C MET A 1 25.75 -17.37 15.39
N THR A 2 25.66 -16.32 14.61
CA THR A 2 24.55 -15.37 14.75
C THR A 2 23.32 -15.88 13.99
N GLU A 3 22.18 -15.85 14.64
CA GLU A 3 20.92 -16.17 13.95
C GLU A 3 20.66 -15.12 12.86
N HIS A 4 20.19 -15.57 11.72
CA HIS A 4 19.75 -14.70 10.65
C HIS A 4 18.42 -14.04 11.02
N LYS A 5 18.40 -12.71 10.99
CA LYS A 5 17.16 -11.94 11.20
C LYS A 5 16.60 -11.48 9.85
N ASN A 6 15.35 -11.77 9.63
CA ASN A 6 14.66 -11.43 8.39
C ASN A 6 13.84 -10.15 8.59
N PRO A 7 13.79 -9.27 7.58
CA PRO A 7 12.79 -8.23 7.60
C PRO A 7 11.39 -8.83 7.47
N ALA A 8 10.40 -8.15 8.02
CA ALA A 8 9.02 -8.61 7.93
C ALA A 8 8.41 -8.18 6.60
N PRO A 9 7.77 -9.09 5.83
CA PRO A 9 7.13 -8.73 4.58
C PRO A 9 5.70 -8.24 4.80
N THR A 10 5.35 -7.16 4.10
CA THR A 10 3.98 -6.66 3.98
C THR A 10 3.61 -6.53 2.52
N VAL A 11 2.33 -6.36 2.26
CA VAL A 11 1.80 -5.97 0.95
C VAL A 11 0.97 -4.72 1.12
N ASP A 12 0.93 -3.91 0.07
CA ASP A 12 0.01 -2.79 -0.07
C ASP A 12 -0.58 -2.85 -1.47
N VAL A 13 -1.78 -2.32 -1.64
CA VAL A 13 -2.45 -2.33 -2.93
C VAL A 13 -2.98 -0.96 -3.29
N ILE A 14 -2.78 -0.58 -4.55
CA ILE A 14 -3.32 0.65 -5.12
C ILE A 14 -4.55 0.30 -5.91
N LEU A 15 -5.68 0.85 -5.48
CA LEU A 15 -6.99 0.68 -6.12
C LEU A 15 -7.45 2.04 -6.62
N GLN A 16 -7.61 2.16 -7.92
CA GLN A 16 -8.06 3.41 -8.54
C GLN A 16 -9.43 3.24 -9.17
N LYS A 17 -10.29 4.22 -8.94
CA LYS A 17 -11.58 4.36 -9.63
C LYS A 17 -11.68 5.78 -10.14
N ASP A 18 -11.84 5.95 -11.45
CA ASP A 18 -11.75 7.26 -12.11
C ASP A 18 -10.39 7.90 -11.78
N SER A 19 -10.37 9.07 -11.17
CA SER A 19 -9.13 9.75 -10.78
C SER A 19 -8.86 9.65 -9.27
N ASN A 20 -9.53 8.72 -8.57
CA ASN A 20 -9.46 8.60 -7.13
C ASN A 20 -8.77 7.30 -6.70
N ILE A 21 -8.00 7.39 -5.63
CA ILE A 21 -7.33 6.26 -4.98
C ILE A 21 -8.04 5.95 -3.67
N LEU A 22 -8.25 4.67 -3.39
CA LEU A 22 -8.83 4.26 -2.11
C LEU A 22 -7.78 4.22 -1.03
N LEU A 23 -8.00 4.96 0.04
CA LEU A 23 -7.14 4.98 1.21
C LEU A 23 -7.92 4.61 2.46
N VAL A 24 -7.23 4.07 3.44
CA VAL A 24 -7.80 3.74 4.75
C VAL A 24 -7.19 4.66 5.80
N LYS A 25 -8.00 5.07 6.77
CA LYS A 25 -7.51 5.86 7.90
C LYS A 25 -7.01 4.93 8.99
N ARG A 26 -5.77 5.10 9.39
CA ARG A 26 -5.16 4.23 10.41
C ARG A 26 -5.80 4.46 11.77
N LYS A 27 -6.11 3.38 12.44
CA LYS A 27 -6.77 3.37 13.75
C LYS A 27 -5.77 3.36 14.90
N LYS A 28 -4.53 2.90 14.66
CA LYS A 28 -3.50 2.70 15.68
C LYS A 28 -2.17 3.32 15.27
N ASP A 29 -1.33 3.62 16.27
CA ASP A 29 0.06 3.98 16.02
C ASP A 29 0.85 2.77 15.46
N PRO A 30 1.87 2.99 14.65
CA PRO A 30 2.36 4.31 14.21
C PRO A 30 1.42 4.96 13.19
N PHE A 31 1.52 6.27 13.07
CA PHE A 31 0.74 7.08 12.11
C PHE A 31 -0.77 7.00 12.32
N LYS A 32 -1.23 6.92 13.56
CA LYS A 32 -2.67 6.99 13.86
C LYS A 32 -3.29 8.22 13.21
N ASP A 33 -4.47 8.05 12.63
CA ASP A 33 -5.26 9.06 11.91
C ASP A 33 -4.67 9.50 10.55
N HIS A 34 -3.50 9.01 10.18
CA HIS A 34 -2.97 9.20 8.81
C HIS A 34 -3.66 8.24 7.85
N LEU A 35 -3.73 8.65 6.58
CA LEU A 35 -4.24 7.79 5.51
C LEU A 35 -3.13 6.87 4.99
N ALA A 36 -3.51 5.67 4.62
CA ALA A 36 -2.58 4.66 4.11
C ALA A 36 -3.22 3.84 2.99
N LEU A 37 -2.39 3.22 2.17
CA LEU A 37 -2.87 2.21 1.25
C LEU A 37 -3.41 1.01 2.04
N PRO A 38 -4.46 0.35 1.54
CA PRO A 38 -4.86 -0.94 2.12
C PRO A 38 -3.71 -1.93 2.03
N GLY A 39 -3.46 -2.66 3.11
CA GLY A 39 -2.37 -3.63 3.16
C GLY A 39 -2.08 -4.11 4.57
N GLY A 40 -1.11 -4.98 4.68
CA GLY A 40 -0.71 -5.53 5.97
C GLY A 40 0.31 -6.65 5.82
N PHE A 41 0.59 -7.33 6.92
CA PHE A 41 1.61 -8.37 6.97
C PHE A 41 1.17 -9.62 6.21
N VAL A 42 2.13 -10.21 5.50
CA VAL A 42 1.97 -11.52 4.86
C VAL A 42 2.06 -12.59 5.94
N ASN A 43 1.14 -13.55 5.92
CA ASN A 43 1.16 -14.67 6.85
C ASN A 43 2.09 -15.77 6.33
N GLU A 44 2.68 -16.53 7.25
CA GLU A 44 3.46 -17.71 6.87
C GLU A 44 2.62 -18.66 6.02
N GLY A 45 3.20 -19.12 4.91
CA GLY A 45 2.50 -20.00 3.98
C GLY A 45 1.55 -19.33 3.02
N GLU A 46 1.43 -17.99 3.09
CA GLU A 46 0.55 -17.21 2.23
C GLU A 46 1.32 -16.60 1.06
N LYS A 47 0.77 -16.72 -0.14
CA LYS A 47 1.32 -16.01 -1.30
C LYS A 47 1.04 -14.52 -1.15
N VAL A 48 1.95 -13.67 -1.64
CA VAL A 48 1.77 -12.22 -1.52
C VAL A 48 0.51 -11.72 -2.23
N GLU A 49 0.15 -12.30 -3.36
CA GLU A 49 -1.09 -11.95 -4.07
C GLU A 49 -2.35 -12.32 -3.26
N ASP A 50 -2.29 -13.40 -2.48
CA ASP A 50 -3.39 -13.80 -1.61
C ASP A 50 -3.48 -12.90 -0.38
N ALA A 51 -2.32 -12.44 0.12
CA ALA A 51 -2.28 -11.44 1.20
C ALA A 51 -2.96 -10.13 0.76
N VAL A 52 -2.74 -9.68 -0.48
CA VAL A 52 -3.42 -8.50 -1.03
C VAL A 52 -4.94 -8.67 -0.99
N LYS A 53 -5.43 -9.81 -1.47
CA LYS A 53 -6.88 -10.09 -1.50
C LYS A 53 -7.47 -10.10 -0.10
N ARG A 54 -6.80 -10.76 0.82
CA ARG A 54 -7.23 -10.87 2.22
C ARG A 54 -7.24 -9.50 2.91
N GLU A 55 -6.14 -8.76 2.82
CA GLU A 55 -6.03 -7.45 3.47
C GLU A 55 -7.05 -6.45 2.90
N ALA A 56 -7.24 -6.43 1.58
CA ALA A 56 -8.25 -5.56 0.97
C ALA A 56 -9.66 -5.90 1.48
N ALA A 57 -9.99 -7.19 1.56
CA ALA A 57 -11.29 -7.63 2.07
C ALA A 57 -11.47 -7.24 3.54
N GLU A 58 -10.46 -7.46 4.37
CA GLU A 58 -10.51 -7.17 5.80
C GLU A 58 -10.63 -5.67 6.07
N GLU A 59 -9.91 -4.83 5.34
CA GLU A 59 -9.84 -3.39 5.60
C GLU A 59 -10.90 -2.57 4.86
N THR A 60 -11.35 -3.03 3.70
CA THR A 60 -12.22 -2.23 2.83
C THR A 60 -13.50 -2.92 2.42
N SER A 61 -13.67 -4.20 2.72
CA SER A 61 -14.81 -5.05 2.31
C SER A 61 -14.88 -5.28 0.80
N LEU A 62 -13.81 -4.99 0.06
CA LEU A 62 -13.77 -5.19 -1.39
C LEU A 62 -13.14 -6.51 -1.77
N GLU A 63 -13.68 -7.12 -2.83
CA GLU A 63 -13.02 -8.20 -3.54
C GLU A 63 -12.17 -7.59 -4.64
N VAL A 64 -10.87 -7.85 -4.60
CA VAL A 64 -9.92 -7.26 -5.53
C VAL A 64 -9.06 -8.33 -6.20
N GLU A 65 -8.53 -8.00 -7.35
CA GLU A 65 -7.55 -8.82 -8.06
C GLU A 65 -6.28 -8.00 -8.27
N PRO A 66 -5.12 -8.47 -7.80
CA PRO A 66 -3.85 -7.84 -8.16
C PRO A 66 -3.57 -8.07 -9.64
N ILE A 67 -3.22 -7.00 -10.35
CA ILE A 67 -3.00 -7.05 -11.81
C ILE A 67 -1.55 -6.78 -12.19
N ASP A 68 -0.80 -6.11 -11.31
CA ASP A 68 0.61 -5.81 -11.57
C ASP A 68 1.32 -5.50 -10.26
N ILE A 69 2.65 -5.54 -10.29
CA ILE A 69 3.49 -5.10 -9.18
C ILE A 69 4.06 -3.74 -9.53
N LEU A 70 3.74 -2.74 -8.71
CA LEU A 70 4.36 -1.43 -8.84
C LEU A 70 5.83 -1.49 -8.46
N GLY A 71 6.13 -2.13 -7.34
CA GLY A 71 7.51 -2.21 -6.88
C GLY A 71 7.66 -2.82 -5.50
N VAL A 72 8.92 -2.83 -5.05
CA VAL A 72 9.32 -3.32 -3.72
C VAL A 72 9.99 -2.18 -2.96
N TYR A 73 9.47 -1.89 -1.78
CA TYR A 73 9.94 -0.81 -0.92
C TYR A 73 10.54 -1.42 0.34
N SER A 74 11.86 -1.35 0.46
CA SER A 74 12.59 -2.11 1.48
C SER A 74 13.62 -1.29 2.27
N ASP A 75 13.50 0.05 2.23
CA ASP A 75 14.38 0.89 3.04
C ASP A 75 14.18 0.56 4.51
N PRO A 76 15.27 0.28 5.28
CA PRO A 76 15.13 -0.07 6.69
C PRO A 76 14.48 1.01 7.55
N GLY A 77 14.54 2.26 7.12
CA GLY A 77 13.97 3.40 7.86
C GLY A 77 12.52 3.75 7.49
N ARG A 78 11.91 3.03 6.56
CA ARG A 78 10.57 3.38 6.08
C ARG A 78 9.45 3.18 7.10
N ASP A 79 9.67 2.32 8.10
CA ASP A 79 8.70 1.98 9.13
C ASP A 79 9.37 2.08 10.51
N PRO A 80 8.82 2.86 11.45
CA PRO A 80 9.45 3.02 12.77
C PRO A 80 9.40 1.76 13.64
N ARG A 81 8.58 0.77 13.30
CA ARG A 81 8.48 -0.49 14.07
C ARG A 81 9.66 -1.42 13.86
N GLY A 82 10.42 -1.25 12.76
CA GLY A 82 11.57 -2.10 12.43
C GLY A 82 11.77 -2.18 10.92
N HIS A 83 12.58 -3.14 10.50
CA HIS A 83 12.80 -3.36 9.06
C HIS A 83 11.63 -4.14 8.48
N ILE A 84 10.73 -3.41 7.85
CA ILE A 84 9.52 -3.95 7.22
C ILE A 84 9.56 -3.55 5.75
N LEU A 85 9.50 -4.53 4.87
CA LEU A 85 9.43 -4.26 3.44
C LEU A 85 8.00 -4.41 2.94
N SER A 86 7.66 -3.66 1.91
CA SER A 86 6.37 -3.77 1.25
C SER A 86 6.51 -4.12 -0.21
N ILE A 87 5.74 -5.12 -0.64
CA ILE A 87 5.52 -5.40 -2.04
C ILE A 87 4.21 -4.69 -2.40
N VAL A 88 4.29 -3.71 -3.28
CA VAL A 88 3.14 -2.88 -3.64
C VAL A 88 2.56 -3.35 -4.96
N PHE A 89 1.29 -3.73 -4.91
CA PHE A 89 0.54 -4.17 -6.08
C PHE A 89 -0.36 -3.06 -6.60
N VAL A 90 -0.60 -3.10 -7.90
CA VAL A 90 -1.73 -2.41 -8.51
C VAL A 90 -2.85 -3.44 -8.66
N GLY A 91 -4.03 -3.10 -8.18
CA GLY A 91 -5.17 -4.01 -8.21
C GLY A 91 -6.39 -3.42 -8.90
N THR A 92 -7.33 -4.27 -9.21
CA THR A 92 -8.64 -3.88 -9.72
C THR A 92 -9.73 -4.39 -8.78
N ILE A 93 -10.81 -3.63 -8.68
CA ILE A 93 -11.95 -4.00 -7.85
C ILE A 93 -12.88 -4.90 -8.68
N LEU A 94 -13.12 -6.11 -8.17
CA LEU A 94 -14.03 -7.06 -8.80
C LEU A 94 -15.47 -6.87 -8.31
N SER A 95 -15.66 -6.63 -7.02
CA SER A 95 -16.99 -6.44 -6.45
C SER A 95 -16.93 -5.78 -5.08
N GLY A 96 -18.08 -5.29 -4.62
CA GLY A 96 -18.27 -4.74 -3.30
C GLY A 96 -18.32 -3.22 -3.26
N GLU A 97 -18.75 -2.71 -2.12
CA GLU A 97 -18.73 -1.29 -1.80
C GLU A 97 -17.72 -1.07 -0.68
N PRO A 98 -16.85 -0.04 -0.79
CA PRO A 98 -15.84 0.19 0.23
C PRO A 98 -16.47 0.52 1.59
N ARG A 99 -16.06 -0.22 2.62
CA ARG A 99 -16.43 0.03 4.01
C ARG A 99 -15.23 -0.26 4.89
N ALA A 100 -15.09 0.53 5.96
CA ALA A 100 -14.02 0.30 6.92
C ALA A 100 -14.15 -1.07 7.59
N GLY A 101 -13.02 -1.78 7.67
CA GLY A 101 -12.92 -3.02 8.43
C GLY A 101 -12.53 -2.75 9.89
N ASP A 102 -12.27 -3.84 10.62
CA ASP A 102 -12.00 -3.78 12.07
C ASP A 102 -10.72 -2.99 12.40
N ASP A 103 -9.73 -3.03 11.51
CA ASP A 103 -8.40 -2.42 11.75
C ASP A 103 -8.27 -1.00 11.19
N SER A 104 -9.31 -0.47 10.57
CA SER A 104 -9.32 0.88 10.03
C SER A 104 -10.48 1.69 10.60
N GLN A 105 -10.28 3.01 10.73
CA GLN A 105 -11.33 3.90 11.20
C GLN A 105 -12.30 4.27 10.10
N ASP A 106 -11.82 4.35 8.86
CA ASP A 106 -12.58 4.84 7.75
C ASP A 106 -11.89 4.48 6.43
N VAL A 107 -12.66 4.55 5.36
CA VAL A 107 -12.15 4.44 3.98
C VAL A 107 -12.50 5.72 3.24
N GLU A 108 -11.61 6.16 2.37
CA GLU A 108 -11.76 7.43 1.68
C GLU A 108 -11.23 7.32 0.25
N TRP A 109 -12.02 7.78 -0.72
CA TRP A 109 -11.57 7.99 -2.07
C TRP A 109 -10.90 9.37 -2.14
N VAL A 110 -9.63 9.41 -2.52
CA VAL A 110 -8.87 10.65 -2.60
C VAL A 110 -8.43 10.87 -4.04
N ASN A 111 -8.77 12.05 -4.60
CA ASN A 111 -8.33 12.40 -5.94
C ASN A 111 -6.81 12.46 -6.01
N LEU A 112 -6.23 11.94 -7.09
CA LEU A 112 -4.79 11.94 -7.30
C LEU A 112 -4.14 13.32 -7.13
N ASP A 113 -4.84 14.38 -7.55
CA ASP A 113 -4.32 15.75 -7.44
C ASP A 113 -4.43 16.32 -6.03
N GLU A 114 -5.18 15.67 -5.15
CA GLU A 114 -5.35 16.09 -3.76
C GLU A 114 -4.45 15.33 -2.77
N LEU A 115 -3.70 14.34 -3.25
CA LEU A 115 -2.87 13.48 -2.39
C LEU A 115 -1.82 14.26 -1.60
N LYS A 116 -1.25 15.31 -2.19
CA LYS A 116 -0.24 16.15 -1.53
C LYS A 116 -0.78 16.91 -0.33
N LYS A 117 -2.09 17.11 -0.25
CA LYS A 117 -2.75 17.81 0.86
C LYS A 117 -3.09 16.87 2.02
N LYS A 118 -2.90 15.57 1.84
CA LYS A 118 -3.26 14.56 2.84
C LYS A 118 -2.03 14.12 3.62
N LYS A 119 -2.27 13.75 4.88
CA LYS A 119 -1.22 13.15 5.73
C LYS A 119 -1.22 11.65 5.46
N LEU A 120 -0.20 11.19 4.77
CA LEU A 120 -0.03 9.77 4.42
C LEU A 120 0.94 9.11 5.39
N ALA A 121 0.66 7.86 5.72
CA ALA A 121 1.50 7.06 6.61
C ALA A 121 2.74 6.54 5.88
N PHE A 122 3.78 6.24 6.64
CA PHE A 122 5.01 5.62 6.14
C PHE A 122 5.61 6.39 4.95
N ASP A 123 5.97 5.67 3.90
CA ASP A 123 6.45 6.22 2.63
C ASP A 123 5.36 6.16 1.54
N HIS A 124 4.09 6.12 1.93
CA HIS A 124 2.99 5.97 0.97
C HIS A 124 2.86 7.17 0.03
N ASP A 125 3.30 8.36 0.43
CA ASP A 125 3.39 9.52 -0.45
C ASP A 125 4.35 9.26 -1.61
N GLN A 126 5.51 8.66 -1.34
CA GLN A 126 6.47 8.28 -2.37
C GLN A 126 5.91 7.18 -3.27
N ILE A 127 5.28 6.17 -2.68
CA ILE A 127 4.65 5.07 -3.42
C ILE A 127 3.62 5.63 -4.43
N LEU A 128 2.78 6.54 -3.99
CA LEU A 128 1.75 7.11 -4.86
C LEU A 128 2.33 8.06 -5.91
N THR A 129 3.43 8.74 -5.63
CA THR A 129 4.19 9.49 -6.63
C THR A 129 4.74 8.55 -7.71
N ASP A 130 5.31 7.43 -7.30
CA ASP A 130 5.81 6.39 -8.20
C ASP A 130 4.68 5.78 -9.04
N TYR A 131 3.51 5.58 -8.44
CA TYR A 131 2.34 5.08 -9.15
C TYR A 131 1.93 6.00 -10.29
N ARG A 132 1.95 7.31 -10.07
CA ARG A 132 1.61 8.27 -11.12
C ARG A 132 2.59 8.15 -12.30
N GLU A 133 3.86 7.95 -12.02
CA GLU A 133 4.87 7.72 -13.06
C GLU A 133 4.67 6.38 -13.75
N TRP A 134 4.38 5.32 -12.97
CA TRP A 134 4.09 3.99 -13.50
C TRP A 134 2.92 4.01 -14.50
N ARG A 135 1.89 4.77 -14.23
CA ARG A 135 0.73 4.89 -15.14
C ARG A 135 1.14 5.36 -16.54
N ASN A 136 2.21 6.13 -16.64
CA ASN A 136 2.70 6.66 -17.92
C ASN A 136 3.76 5.76 -18.56
N SER A 137 4.55 5.06 -17.77
CA SER A 137 5.73 4.34 -18.26
C SER A 137 5.65 2.82 -18.13
N GLY A 138 4.85 2.31 -17.19
CA GLY A 138 4.81 0.88 -16.86
C GLY A 138 6.06 0.35 -16.16
N ARG A 139 6.97 1.23 -15.73
CA ARG A 139 8.23 0.83 -15.08
C ARG A 139 8.00 0.48 -13.63
N SER A 140 8.72 -0.56 -13.15
CA SER A 140 8.72 -0.96 -11.74
C SER A 140 9.58 -0.02 -10.90
N PHE A 141 9.30 0.00 -9.61
CA PHE A 141 9.99 0.85 -8.65
C PHE A 141 10.60 0.04 -7.50
N TRP A 142 11.57 0.64 -6.85
CA TRP A 142 12.19 0.13 -5.62
C TRP A 142 12.79 1.30 -4.86
N SER A 143 13.09 1.10 -3.57
CA SER A 143 13.43 2.20 -2.65
C SER A 143 14.55 3.12 -3.12
N SER A 144 15.59 2.56 -3.73
CA SER A 144 16.76 3.34 -4.16
C SER A 144 16.72 3.76 -5.63
N LYS A 145 15.62 3.48 -6.32
CA LYS A 145 15.51 3.85 -7.73
C LYS A 145 15.48 5.37 -7.90
N ARG A 146 16.28 5.87 -8.83
CA ARG A 146 16.23 7.28 -9.22
C ARG A 146 14.90 7.59 -9.86
N ARG A 147 14.26 8.65 -9.39
CA ARG A 147 12.98 9.11 -9.91
C ARG A 147 13.18 10.30 -10.80
N SER A 148 12.31 10.41 -11.82
CA SER A 148 12.28 11.60 -12.66
C SER A 148 11.57 12.71 -11.89
N PHE A 149 12.13 13.91 -11.94
CA PHE A 149 11.50 15.10 -11.39
C PHE A 149 10.98 15.94 -12.57
N TYR A 150 9.72 16.28 -12.49
CA TYR A 150 9.07 17.12 -13.48
C TYR A 150 8.77 18.48 -12.87
#